data_4d4f18663dac9142b6492cdd718acff0
#
_entry.id   4d4f18663dac9142b6492cdd718acff0
#
_cell.length_a   1.000
_cell.length_b   1.000
_cell.length_c   1.000
_cell.angle_alpha   90.00
_cell.angle_beta   90.00
_cell.angle_gamma   90.00
#
_symmetry.space_group_name_H-M   'P 1'
#
loop_
_entity.id
_entity.type
_entity.pdbx_description
1 polymer ?
#
loop_
_entity_poly.entity_id
_entity_poly.type
_entity_poly.pdbx_seq_one_letter_code
_entity_poly.pdbx_strand_id
1 'polypeptide(L)'
;LTPFGIEFIRGIEQIYELENHLHDMADELRTLQSGIVSIGGSNLSSDYIVPERIAAFKTKYPNVTLRASEASTIQCKQMLDAGDLDLVITNRPLDTESYERIVCYRENLLLAVPSHFAVNEGLRNYQLTQAERGEMIFLLPEERCAPLEYFYDTPFILLHDGNYLRLCCERMFEENHFQPRLVMEMDRSMVAYNFARYGLGAAFISNVLVEHQPDDGSLVFYKPRSRHAVRDAYICYKKGRFVTSAMRGFIEMMVRK
;
A
#
# COMPACT_ATOMS: atom_id res chain seq x y z
N LEU A 1 -0.50 -7.33 34.70
CA LEU A 1 -0.03 -8.72 34.68
C LEU A 1 1.22 -8.85 35.54
N THR A 2 1.34 -9.94 36.33
CA THR A 2 2.58 -10.25 37.05
C THR A 2 3.66 -10.69 36.05
N PRO A 3 4.96 -10.61 36.41
CA PRO A 3 6.03 -11.16 35.57
C PRO A 3 5.78 -12.62 35.14
N PHE A 4 5.26 -13.44 36.05
CA PHE A 4 4.85 -14.83 35.77
C PHE A 4 3.69 -14.86 34.75
N GLY A 5 2.70 -13.96 34.86
CA GLY A 5 1.57 -13.88 33.92
C GLY A 5 1.99 -13.52 32.49
N ILE A 6 3.02 -12.70 32.35
CA ILE A 6 3.59 -12.35 31.03
C ILE A 6 4.25 -13.57 30.39
N GLU A 7 5.09 -14.29 31.14
CA GLU A 7 5.75 -15.51 30.64
C GLU A 7 4.76 -16.64 30.37
N PHE A 8 3.70 -16.74 31.20
CA PHE A 8 2.64 -17.72 30.97
C PHE A 8 1.87 -17.46 29.67
N ILE A 9 1.50 -16.20 29.41
CA ILE A 9 0.83 -15.82 28.14
C ILE A 9 1.75 -16.14 26.96
N ARG A 10 3.03 -15.78 27.04
CA ARG A 10 4.01 -16.10 25.99
C ARG A 10 4.10 -17.61 25.74
N GLY A 11 4.08 -18.43 26.81
CA GLY A 11 4.07 -19.87 26.68
C GLY A 11 2.79 -20.42 26.02
N ILE A 12 1.63 -19.87 26.35
CA ILE A 12 0.36 -20.22 25.70
C ILE A 12 0.38 -19.83 24.22
N GLU A 13 0.87 -18.64 23.87
CA GLU A 13 1.01 -18.21 22.47
C GLU A 13 1.88 -19.18 21.67
N GLN A 14 2.99 -19.65 22.23
CA GLN A 14 3.86 -20.67 21.60
C GLN A 14 3.15 -22.02 21.40
N ILE A 15 2.32 -22.44 22.35
CA ILE A 15 1.52 -23.66 22.23
C ILE A 15 0.50 -23.53 21.09
N TYR A 16 -0.20 -22.40 21.02
CA TYR A 16 -1.13 -22.12 19.91
C TYR A 16 -0.44 -22.08 18.55
N GLU A 17 0.76 -21.47 18.48
CA GLU A 17 1.54 -21.47 17.24
C GLU A 17 1.95 -22.89 16.82
N LEU A 18 2.33 -23.74 17.78
CA LEU A 18 2.68 -25.13 17.51
C LEU A 18 1.46 -25.97 17.08
N GLU A 19 0.32 -25.79 17.72
CA GLU A 19 -0.93 -26.47 17.39
C GLU A 19 -1.39 -26.11 15.97
N ASN A 20 -1.38 -24.82 15.62
CA ASN A 20 -1.67 -24.36 14.28
C ASN A 20 -0.68 -24.94 13.25
N HIS A 21 0.61 -24.99 13.58
CA HIS A 21 1.62 -25.59 12.72
C HIS A 21 1.35 -27.08 12.44
N LEU A 22 0.92 -27.84 13.45
CA LEU A 22 0.58 -29.25 13.30
C LEU A 22 -0.69 -29.44 12.46
N HIS A 23 -1.68 -28.59 12.61
CA HIS A 23 -2.89 -28.56 11.77
C HIS A 23 -2.55 -28.25 10.31
N ASP A 24 -1.73 -27.22 10.08
CA ASP A 24 -1.30 -26.84 8.73
C ASP A 24 -0.51 -27.98 8.05
N MET A 25 0.39 -28.66 8.78
CA MET A 25 1.11 -29.84 8.28
C MET A 25 0.17 -31.01 7.95
N ALA A 26 -0.83 -31.26 8.79
CA ALA A 26 -1.82 -32.32 8.54
C ALA A 26 -2.67 -32.04 7.30
N ASP A 27 -3.03 -30.79 7.07
CA ASP A 27 -3.77 -30.34 5.90
C ASP A 27 -2.91 -30.36 4.63
N GLU A 28 -1.63 -30.02 4.71
CA GLU A 28 -0.69 -30.18 3.58
C GLU A 28 -0.51 -31.63 3.15
N LEU A 29 -0.48 -32.55 4.11
CA LEU A 29 -0.37 -34.01 3.81
C LEU A 29 -1.66 -34.55 3.20
N ARG A 30 -2.81 -33.92 3.45
CA ARG A 30 -4.12 -34.38 2.94
C ARG A 30 -4.44 -33.89 1.53
N THR A 31 -4.11 -32.66 1.17
CA THR A 31 -4.36 -32.11 -0.18
C THR A 31 -3.52 -30.86 -0.41
N LEU A 32 -2.65 -30.88 -1.40
CA LEU A 32 -1.89 -29.72 -1.92
C LEU A 32 -2.79 -28.55 -2.40
N GLN A 33 -4.11 -28.58 -2.16
CA GLN A 33 -5.09 -27.68 -2.77
C GLN A 33 -6.15 -27.11 -1.82
N SER A 34 -6.12 -27.38 -0.54
CA SER A 34 -7.07 -26.86 0.45
C SER A 34 -6.33 -26.13 1.57
N GLY A 35 -7.01 -25.17 2.20
CA GLY A 35 -6.48 -24.41 3.31
C GLY A 35 -7.14 -23.04 3.40
N ILE A 36 -6.77 -22.27 4.42
CA ILE A 36 -7.20 -20.89 4.62
C ILE A 36 -5.96 -20.01 4.57
N VAL A 37 -6.04 -18.89 3.86
CA VAL A 37 -5.03 -17.82 3.92
C VAL A 37 -5.73 -16.52 4.32
N SER A 38 -5.35 -15.99 5.47
CA SER A 38 -5.87 -14.74 6.02
C SER A 38 -4.92 -13.59 5.66
N ILE A 39 -5.43 -12.60 4.93
CA ILE A 39 -4.64 -11.51 4.35
C ILE A 39 -5.13 -10.18 4.94
N GLY A 40 -4.21 -9.35 5.41
CA GLY A 40 -4.48 -7.97 5.80
C GLY A 40 -3.86 -6.97 4.85
N GLY A 41 -4.45 -5.80 4.73
CA GLY A 41 -3.88 -4.72 3.93
C GLY A 41 -4.54 -3.37 4.16
N SER A 42 -3.86 -2.30 3.75
CA SER A 42 -4.44 -0.96 3.70
C SER A 42 -5.17 -0.74 2.38
N ASN A 43 -6.06 0.27 2.36
CA ASN A 43 -7.05 0.56 1.33
C ASN A 43 -6.58 0.40 -0.13
N LEU A 44 -5.40 0.94 -0.48
CA LEU A 44 -4.97 0.96 -1.89
C LEU A 44 -4.65 -0.43 -2.43
N SER A 45 -3.94 -1.24 -1.63
CA SER A 45 -3.63 -2.62 -2.02
C SER A 45 -4.91 -3.43 -2.18
N SER A 46 -5.89 -3.20 -1.28
CA SER A 46 -7.15 -3.92 -1.28
C SER A 46 -8.08 -3.52 -2.43
N ASP A 47 -8.01 -2.27 -2.91
CA ASP A 47 -8.95 -1.77 -3.91
C ASP A 47 -8.58 -2.19 -5.36
N TYR A 48 -7.29 -2.34 -5.69
CA TYR A 48 -6.87 -2.52 -7.10
C TYR A 48 -6.02 -3.76 -7.36
N ILE A 49 -4.93 -3.94 -6.62
CA ILE A 49 -3.95 -5.00 -6.93
C ILE A 49 -4.39 -6.35 -6.35
N VAL A 50 -4.84 -6.35 -5.10
CA VAL A 50 -5.21 -7.57 -4.40
C VAL A 50 -6.41 -8.27 -5.04
N PRO A 51 -7.50 -7.57 -5.47
CA PRO A 51 -8.63 -8.23 -6.11
C PRO A 51 -8.26 -8.98 -7.40
N GLU A 52 -7.45 -8.39 -8.27
CA GLU A 52 -6.99 -9.04 -9.49
C GLU A 52 -6.19 -10.30 -9.17
N ARG A 53 -5.23 -10.19 -8.24
CA ARG A 53 -4.38 -11.31 -7.82
C ARG A 53 -5.17 -12.40 -7.12
N ILE A 54 -6.17 -12.05 -6.29
CA ILE A 54 -7.08 -13.00 -5.67
C ILE A 54 -7.88 -13.76 -6.73
N ALA A 55 -8.41 -13.08 -7.74
CA ALA A 55 -9.16 -13.73 -8.81
C ALA A 55 -8.29 -14.75 -9.56
N ALA A 56 -7.07 -14.38 -9.93
CA ALA A 56 -6.11 -15.27 -10.56
C ALA A 56 -5.73 -16.44 -9.64
N PHE A 57 -5.50 -16.19 -8.36
CA PHE A 57 -5.20 -17.21 -7.37
C PHE A 57 -6.34 -18.22 -7.21
N LYS A 58 -7.59 -17.75 -7.10
CA LYS A 58 -8.77 -18.60 -6.97
C LYS A 58 -9.03 -19.45 -8.21
N THR A 59 -8.68 -18.97 -9.41
CA THR A 59 -8.74 -19.77 -10.63
C THR A 59 -7.77 -20.95 -10.57
N LYS A 60 -6.56 -20.72 -10.02
CA LYS A 60 -5.53 -21.76 -9.91
C LYS A 60 -5.75 -22.70 -8.71
N TYR A 61 -6.26 -22.16 -7.59
CA TYR A 61 -6.45 -22.86 -6.33
C TYR A 61 -7.89 -22.71 -5.81
N PRO A 62 -8.89 -23.32 -6.47
CA PRO A 62 -10.31 -23.10 -6.20
C PRO A 62 -10.74 -23.51 -4.78
N ASN A 63 -10.06 -24.48 -4.18
CA ASN A 63 -10.40 -25.03 -2.87
C ASN A 63 -9.74 -24.27 -1.68
N VAL A 64 -8.79 -23.33 -1.95
CA VAL A 64 -8.21 -22.49 -0.90
C VAL A 64 -9.19 -21.38 -0.55
N THR A 65 -9.52 -21.24 0.73
CA THR A 65 -10.33 -20.13 1.24
C THR A 65 -9.43 -18.93 1.53
N LEU A 66 -9.76 -17.78 0.96
CA LEU A 66 -9.10 -16.51 1.28
C LEU A 66 -10.00 -15.68 2.20
N ARG A 67 -9.39 -15.12 3.26
CA ARG A 67 -10.02 -14.14 4.15
C ARG A 67 -9.25 -12.84 4.01
N ALA A 68 -9.93 -11.77 3.61
CA ALA A 68 -9.31 -10.45 3.47
C ALA A 68 -9.84 -9.51 4.55
N SER A 69 -8.95 -8.80 5.21
CA SER A 69 -9.27 -7.79 6.23
C SER A 69 -8.61 -6.46 5.86
N GLU A 70 -9.40 -5.39 5.87
CA GLU A 70 -8.91 -4.04 5.69
C GLU A 70 -8.67 -3.39 7.07
N ALA A 71 -7.43 -2.94 7.30
CA ALA A 71 -7.05 -2.27 8.53
C ALA A 71 -5.81 -1.40 8.33
N SER A 72 -5.53 -0.50 9.27
CA SER A 72 -4.27 0.26 9.26
C SER A 72 -3.07 -0.68 9.37
N THR A 73 -1.90 -0.23 8.89
CA THR A 73 -0.66 -1.05 8.99
C THR A 73 -0.36 -1.47 10.42
N ILE A 74 -0.66 -0.60 11.40
CA ILE A 74 -0.44 -0.90 12.82
C ILE A 74 -1.35 -2.02 13.29
N GLN A 75 -2.63 -1.96 12.95
CA GLN A 75 -3.61 -3.01 13.28
C GLN A 75 -3.28 -4.32 12.54
N CYS A 76 -2.96 -4.26 11.24
CA CYS A 76 -2.53 -5.43 10.48
C CYS A 76 -1.31 -6.11 11.12
N LYS A 77 -0.33 -5.31 11.61
CA LYS A 77 0.83 -5.83 12.34
C LYS A 77 0.41 -6.55 13.62
N GLN A 78 -0.49 -5.95 14.43
CA GLN A 78 -1.00 -6.59 15.65
C GLN A 78 -1.70 -7.92 15.34
N MET A 79 -2.55 -7.96 14.31
CA MET A 79 -3.23 -9.18 13.87
C MET A 79 -2.25 -10.24 13.35
N LEU A 80 -1.16 -9.82 12.67
CA LEU A 80 -0.10 -10.72 12.23
C LEU A 80 0.67 -11.31 13.42
N ASP A 81 0.95 -10.49 14.45
CA ASP A 81 1.61 -10.92 15.69
C ASP A 81 0.74 -11.91 16.49
N ALA A 82 -0.59 -11.68 16.51
CA ALA A 82 -1.57 -12.55 17.18
C ALA A 82 -1.87 -13.85 16.40
N GLY A 83 -1.44 -13.94 15.13
CA GLY A 83 -1.75 -15.09 14.27
C GLY A 83 -3.12 -15.03 13.58
N ASP A 84 -3.87 -13.95 13.74
CA ASP A 84 -5.16 -13.73 13.06
C ASP A 84 -5.01 -13.51 11.54
N LEU A 85 -3.84 -13.00 11.13
CA LEU A 85 -3.43 -12.87 9.74
C LEU A 85 -2.21 -13.74 9.44
N ASP A 86 -2.21 -14.31 8.25
CA ASP A 86 -1.07 -15.05 7.69
C ASP A 86 -0.11 -14.11 6.97
N LEU A 87 -0.67 -13.18 6.21
CA LEU A 87 0.04 -12.27 5.32
C LEU A 87 -0.49 -10.83 5.48
N VAL A 88 0.40 -9.87 5.38
CA VAL A 88 0.04 -8.44 5.33
C VAL A 88 0.64 -7.81 4.09
N ILE A 89 -0.18 -7.07 3.32
CA ILE A 89 0.25 -6.27 2.18
C ILE A 89 0.30 -4.81 2.60
N THR A 90 1.47 -4.19 2.53
CA THR A 90 1.70 -2.83 3.03
C THR A 90 2.82 -2.13 2.29
N ASN A 91 2.66 -0.80 2.09
CA ASN A 91 3.77 0.06 1.63
C ASN A 91 4.69 0.48 2.77
N ARG A 92 4.21 0.46 4.02
CA ARG A 92 5.05 0.73 5.18
C ARG A 92 5.91 -0.48 5.48
N PRO A 93 7.25 -0.39 5.35
CA PRO A 93 8.11 -1.52 5.63
C PRO A 93 8.03 -1.92 7.12
N LEU A 94 7.73 -3.20 7.39
CA LEU A 94 7.85 -3.78 8.73
C LEU A 94 9.34 -4.06 9.02
N ASP A 95 9.69 -4.21 10.30
CA ASP A 95 11.05 -4.54 10.68
C ASP A 95 11.46 -5.93 10.16
N THR A 96 12.74 -6.06 9.77
CA THR A 96 13.27 -7.32 9.22
C THR A 96 13.83 -8.26 10.30
N GLU A 97 13.76 -7.90 11.55
CA GLU A 97 14.13 -8.79 12.66
C GLU A 97 12.97 -9.76 12.94
N SER A 98 11.73 -9.24 12.94
CA SER A 98 10.52 -9.99 13.29
C SER A 98 9.76 -10.53 12.07
N TYR A 99 9.91 -9.92 10.89
CA TYR A 99 9.10 -10.23 9.70
C TYR A 99 9.94 -10.56 8.47
N GLU A 100 9.50 -11.54 7.71
CA GLU A 100 9.90 -11.68 6.31
C GLU A 100 9.16 -10.64 5.47
N ARG A 101 9.88 -10.06 4.50
CA ARG A 101 9.39 -8.96 3.69
C ARG A 101 9.79 -9.16 2.24
N ILE A 102 8.81 -9.33 1.37
CA ILE A 102 8.99 -9.58 -0.06
C ILE A 102 8.36 -8.42 -0.83
N VAL A 103 9.09 -7.83 -1.77
CA VAL A 103 8.54 -6.77 -2.63
C VAL A 103 7.55 -7.38 -3.62
N CYS A 104 6.31 -6.88 -3.63
CA CYS A 104 5.25 -7.30 -4.56
C CYS A 104 5.21 -6.43 -5.81
N TYR A 105 5.22 -5.13 -5.63
CA TYR A 105 5.18 -4.14 -6.70
C TYR A 105 5.78 -2.82 -6.21
N ARG A 106 6.02 -1.94 -7.16
CA ARG A 106 6.49 -0.57 -6.91
C ARG A 106 5.48 0.41 -7.43
N GLU A 107 5.25 1.49 -6.70
CA GLU A 107 4.37 2.58 -7.11
C GLU A 107 5.07 3.94 -7.01
N ASN A 108 4.53 4.91 -7.70
CA ASN A 108 4.96 6.31 -7.62
C ASN A 108 3.78 7.17 -7.16
N LEU A 109 4.02 8.03 -6.17
CA LEU A 109 3.06 9.07 -5.82
C LEU A 109 3.09 10.16 -6.88
N LEU A 110 1.94 10.45 -7.45
CA LEU A 110 1.71 11.56 -8.36
C LEU A 110 1.03 12.69 -7.60
N LEU A 111 1.33 13.93 -7.93
CA LEU A 111 0.57 15.08 -7.48
C LEU A 111 -0.56 15.32 -8.49
N ALA A 112 -1.79 15.10 -8.06
CA ALA A 112 -3.01 15.37 -8.81
C ALA A 112 -3.50 16.78 -8.48
N VAL A 113 -3.56 17.66 -9.47
CA VAL A 113 -3.92 19.08 -9.33
C VAL A 113 -5.18 19.35 -10.16
N PRO A 114 -6.22 20.02 -9.60
CA PRO A 114 -7.40 20.41 -10.38
C PRO A 114 -7.02 21.16 -11.66
N SER A 115 -7.58 20.77 -12.79
CA SER A 115 -7.16 21.29 -14.10
C SER A 115 -7.34 22.82 -14.25
N HIS A 116 -8.31 23.42 -13.54
CA HIS A 116 -8.58 24.86 -13.58
C HIS A 116 -7.64 25.69 -12.66
N PHE A 117 -6.73 25.07 -11.92
CA PHE A 117 -5.79 25.82 -11.08
C PHE A 117 -4.74 26.53 -11.95
N ALA A 118 -4.53 27.82 -11.69
CA ALA A 118 -3.61 28.65 -12.47
C ALA A 118 -2.15 28.15 -12.48
N VAL A 119 -1.72 27.42 -11.46
CA VAL A 119 -0.39 26.82 -11.37
C VAL A 119 -0.09 25.92 -12.59
N ASN A 120 -1.10 25.30 -13.17
CA ASN A 120 -0.94 24.40 -14.32
C ASN A 120 -0.45 25.11 -15.60
N GLU A 121 -0.74 26.41 -15.76
CA GLU A 121 -0.35 27.17 -16.94
C GLU A 121 1.17 27.31 -17.08
N GLY A 122 1.87 27.51 -15.95
CA GLY A 122 3.33 27.64 -15.89
C GLY A 122 4.09 26.32 -15.94
N LEU A 123 3.42 25.19 -15.75
CA LEU A 123 4.07 23.89 -15.51
C LEU A 123 3.84 22.87 -16.61
N ARG A 124 3.50 23.29 -17.83
CA ARG A 124 3.16 22.40 -18.97
C ARG A 124 4.24 21.35 -19.27
N ASN A 125 5.52 21.68 -19.11
CA ASN A 125 6.64 20.76 -19.34
C ASN A 125 6.72 19.60 -18.32
N TYR A 126 6.10 19.74 -17.16
CA TYR A 126 6.07 18.74 -16.10
C TYR A 126 4.79 17.91 -16.09
N GLN A 127 3.78 18.32 -16.85
CA GLN A 127 2.49 17.60 -16.92
C GLN A 127 2.68 16.22 -17.54
N LEU A 128 2.08 15.23 -16.91
CA LEU A 128 2.13 13.84 -17.35
C LEU A 128 1.03 13.57 -18.38
N THR A 129 1.40 12.98 -19.48
CA THR A 129 0.45 12.36 -20.42
C THR A 129 -0.17 11.11 -19.79
N GLN A 130 -1.28 10.63 -20.33
CA GLN A 130 -1.93 9.41 -19.84
C GLN A 130 -0.97 8.21 -19.87
N ALA A 131 -0.18 8.04 -20.91
CA ALA A 131 0.80 6.94 -21.01
C ALA A 131 1.92 7.03 -19.95
N GLU A 132 2.29 8.23 -19.50
CA GLU A 132 3.34 8.44 -18.52
C GLU A 132 2.88 8.20 -17.06
N ARG A 133 1.58 8.05 -16.81
CA ARG A 133 1.03 7.87 -15.45
C ARG A 133 1.15 6.43 -14.95
N GLY A 134 1.35 5.46 -15.84
CA GLY A 134 1.53 4.04 -15.56
C GLY A 134 2.99 3.64 -15.32
N GLU A 135 3.37 2.47 -15.82
CA GLU A 135 4.75 1.94 -15.66
C GLU A 135 5.83 2.87 -16.23
N MET A 136 5.51 3.66 -17.26
CA MET A 136 6.44 4.63 -17.84
C MET A 136 6.88 5.71 -16.85
N ILE A 137 6.16 5.93 -15.75
CA ILE A 137 6.51 6.90 -14.71
C ILE A 137 7.92 6.67 -14.15
N PHE A 138 8.37 5.41 -14.08
CA PHE A 138 9.69 5.06 -13.56
C PHE A 138 10.83 5.37 -14.53
N LEU A 139 10.51 5.56 -15.82
CA LEU A 139 11.48 5.87 -16.89
C LEU A 139 11.60 7.38 -17.15
N LEU A 140 10.74 8.19 -16.53
CA LEU A 140 10.78 9.64 -16.74
C LEU A 140 12.08 10.24 -16.17
N PRO A 141 12.78 11.06 -16.98
CA PRO A 141 13.99 11.74 -16.54
C PRO A 141 13.68 12.79 -15.45
N GLU A 142 14.71 13.15 -14.68
CA GLU A 142 14.55 14.06 -13.54
C GLU A 142 14.05 15.45 -13.96
N GLU A 143 14.41 15.91 -15.15
CA GLU A 143 13.99 17.20 -15.72
C GLU A 143 12.46 17.26 -15.95
N ARG A 144 11.80 16.12 -16.03
CA ARG A 144 10.34 16.00 -16.16
C ARG A 144 9.65 15.86 -14.78
N CYS A 145 10.43 15.77 -13.68
CA CYS A 145 9.89 15.75 -12.33
C CYS A 145 9.63 17.16 -11.84
N ALA A 146 8.42 17.45 -11.38
CA ALA A 146 8.02 18.77 -10.92
C ALA A 146 8.61 19.09 -9.54
N PRO A 147 9.36 20.20 -9.40
CA PRO A 147 9.75 20.73 -8.10
C PRO A 147 8.52 21.17 -7.30
N LEU A 148 8.48 20.78 -6.02
CA LEU A 148 7.29 21.04 -5.18
C LEU A 148 7.10 22.52 -4.84
N GLU A 149 8.15 23.32 -4.88
CA GLU A 149 8.09 24.77 -4.64
C GLU A 149 7.15 25.52 -5.59
N TYR A 150 6.88 24.98 -6.77
CA TYR A 150 5.92 25.59 -7.68
C TYR A 150 4.46 25.52 -7.19
N PHE A 151 4.18 24.66 -6.25
CA PHE A 151 2.83 24.47 -5.69
C PHE A 151 2.62 25.19 -4.34
N TYR A 152 3.48 26.15 -4.00
CA TYR A 152 3.48 26.83 -2.71
C TYR A 152 2.12 27.42 -2.32
N ASP A 153 1.41 28.07 -3.26
CA ASP A 153 0.10 28.67 -3.03
C ASP A 153 -1.08 27.70 -3.26
N THR A 154 -0.79 26.47 -3.66
CA THR A 154 -1.82 25.47 -3.97
C THR A 154 -2.43 24.92 -2.68
N PRO A 155 -3.77 24.82 -2.56
CA PRO A 155 -4.39 24.14 -1.43
C PRO A 155 -4.18 22.63 -1.55
N PHE A 156 -3.87 21.97 -0.43
CA PHE A 156 -3.63 20.52 -0.39
C PHE A 156 -4.69 19.78 0.41
N ILE A 157 -5.03 18.61 -0.07
CA ILE A 157 -5.80 17.58 0.62
C ILE A 157 -4.82 16.46 0.98
N LEU A 158 -4.68 16.17 2.27
CA LEU A 158 -3.76 15.17 2.77
C LEU A 158 -4.51 14.06 3.51
N LEU A 159 -3.84 12.93 3.73
CA LEU A 159 -4.36 11.91 4.62
C LEU A 159 -4.05 12.26 6.07
N HIS A 160 -4.81 11.68 7.02
CA HIS A 160 -4.57 11.86 8.45
C HIS A 160 -3.19 11.37 8.88
N ASP A 161 -2.69 11.93 9.97
CA ASP A 161 -1.45 11.51 10.61
C ASP A 161 -1.44 10.02 10.91
N GLY A 162 -0.25 9.42 10.83
CA GLY A 162 -0.09 7.97 10.99
C GLY A 162 -0.29 7.16 9.73
N ASN A 163 -0.89 7.71 8.67
CA ASN A 163 -0.93 7.07 7.36
C ASN A 163 0.46 7.13 6.70
N TYR A 164 0.91 6.04 6.08
CA TYR A 164 2.25 6.00 5.49
C TYR A 164 2.38 6.89 4.25
N LEU A 165 1.31 7.09 3.46
CA LEU A 165 1.31 8.05 2.37
C LEU A 165 1.51 9.47 2.90
N ARG A 166 0.81 9.85 4.00
CA ARG A 166 1.00 11.14 4.67
C ARG A 166 2.45 11.34 5.08
N LEU A 167 3.07 10.34 5.72
CA LEU A 167 4.48 10.41 6.09
C LEU A 167 5.41 10.64 4.88
N CYS A 168 5.12 10.01 3.74
CA CYS A 168 5.88 10.27 2.51
C CYS A 168 5.70 11.71 2.02
N CYS A 169 4.47 12.25 2.09
CA CYS A 169 4.20 13.66 1.73
C CYS A 169 4.98 14.62 2.63
N GLU A 170 4.97 14.40 3.93
CA GLU A 170 5.70 15.23 4.91
C GLU A 170 7.20 15.23 4.63
N ARG A 171 7.79 14.08 4.36
CA ARG A 171 9.20 14.00 3.96
C ARG A 171 9.50 14.74 2.65
N MET A 172 8.58 14.70 1.68
CA MET A 172 8.70 15.49 0.45
C MET A 172 8.63 16.98 0.74
N PHE A 173 7.75 17.40 1.64
CA PHE A 173 7.64 18.82 2.07
C PHE A 173 8.88 19.27 2.83
N GLU A 174 9.36 18.48 3.79
CA GLU A 174 10.58 18.77 4.56
C GLU A 174 11.82 18.89 3.64
N GLU A 175 11.99 17.95 2.70
CA GLU A 175 13.09 17.94 1.74
C GLU A 175 13.12 19.19 0.86
N ASN A 176 11.96 19.78 0.56
CA ASN A 176 11.79 20.98 -0.26
C ASN A 176 11.56 22.25 0.56
N HIS A 177 11.74 22.23 1.89
CA HIS A 177 11.46 23.37 2.80
C HIS A 177 10.08 23.98 2.56
N PHE A 178 9.09 23.16 2.28
CA PHE A 178 7.77 23.53 1.84
C PHE A 178 6.73 23.25 2.92
N GLN A 179 5.88 24.23 3.22
CA GLN A 179 4.74 24.05 4.11
C GLN A 179 3.44 24.09 3.29
N PRO A 180 2.71 22.97 3.18
CA PRO A 180 1.50 22.92 2.38
C PRO A 180 0.38 23.74 3.03
N ARG A 181 -0.40 24.45 2.23
CA ARG A 181 -1.66 25.02 2.66
C ARG A 181 -2.72 23.93 2.74
N LEU A 182 -2.87 23.33 3.92
CA LEU A 182 -3.82 22.25 4.16
C LEU A 182 -5.25 22.79 4.16
N VAL A 183 -6.13 22.21 3.35
CA VAL A 183 -7.57 22.59 3.30
C VAL A 183 -8.47 21.44 3.77
N MET A 184 -8.01 20.21 3.75
CA MET A 184 -8.77 19.05 4.23
C MET A 184 -7.85 17.88 4.56
N GLU A 185 -8.23 17.12 5.58
CA GLU A 185 -7.62 15.82 5.91
C GLU A 185 -8.66 14.71 5.82
N MET A 186 -8.21 13.51 5.47
CA MET A 186 -9.09 12.35 5.32
C MET A 186 -8.37 11.01 5.47
N ASP A 187 -9.15 9.92 5.52
CA ASP A 187 -8.61 8.58 5.79
C ASP A 187 -8.15 7.84 4.53
N ARG A 188 -8.79 8.09 3.38
CA ARG A 188 -8.63 7.28 2.16
C ARG A 188 -8.19 8.10 0.96
N SER A 189 -7.16 7.62 0.24
CA SER A 189 -6.61 8.29 -0.94
C SER A 189 -7.63 8.41 -2.10
N MET A 190 -8.53 7.43 -2.28
CA MET A 190 -9.61 7.52 -3.26
C MET A 190 -10.54 8.70 -2.97
N VAL A 191 -10.83 8.98 -1.69
CA VAL A 191 -11.67 10.11 -1.30
C VAL A 191 -10.93 11.42 -1.56
N ALA A 192 -9.62 11.49 -1.24
CA ALA A 192 -8.77 12.64 -1.59
C ALA A 192 -8.76 12.91 -3.10
N TYR A 193 -8.61 11.85 -3.91
CA TYR A 193 -8.67 11.92 -5.37
C TYR A 193 -10.00 12.54 -5.84
N ASN A 194 -11.13 12.07 -5.32
CA ASN A 194 -12.44 12.59 -5.71
C ASN A 194 -12.60 14.05 -5.34
N PHE A 195 -12.19 14.48 -4.15
CA PHE A 195 -12.23 15.90 -3.77
C PHE A 195 -11.33 16.77 -4.63
N ALA A 196 -10.15 16.25 -5.05
CA ALA A 196 -9.30 16.96 -6.01
C ALA A 196 -10.00 17.10 -7.37
N ARG A 197 -10.69 16.05 -7.87
CA ARG A 197 -11.49 16.13 -9.10
C ARG A 197 -12.57 17.20 -9.04
N TYR A 198 -13.17 17.42 -7.88
CA TYR A 198 -14.15 18.49 -7.66
C TYR A 198 -13.52 19.85 -7.39
N GLY A 199 -12.20 19.99 -7.48
CA GLY A 199 -11.52 21.27 -7.43
C GLY A 199 -11.20 21.81 -6.06
N LEU A 200 -11.28 20.98 -4.99
CA LEU A 200 -11.07 21.46 -3.61
C LEU A 200 -9.59 21.72 -3.33
N GLY A 201 -8.68 20.96 -3.90
CA GLY A 201 -7.23 21.07 -3.67
C GLY A 201 -6.45 20.00 -4.40
N ALA A 202 -5.13 20.12 -4.39
CA ALA A 202 -4.23 19.09 -4.92
C ALA A 202 -4.08 17.94 -3.91
N ALA A 203 -3.86 16.71 -4.42
CA ALA A 203 -3.69 15.53 -3.60
C ALA A 203 -2.55 14.65 -4.12
N PHE A 204 -1.82 13.99 -3.21
CA PHE A 204 -0.86 12.95 -3.59
C PHE A 204 -1.58 11.61 -3.73
N ILE A 205 -1.45 11.01 -4.90
CA ILE A 205 -2.19 9.81 -5.29
C ILE A 205 -1.21 8.81 -5.91
N SER A 206 -1.39 7.52 -5.62
CA SER A 206 -0.61 6.47 -6.29
C SER A 206 -0.92 6.42 -7.78
N ASN A 207 0.11 6.21 -8.62
CA ASN A 207 -0.07 5.93 -10.04
C ASN A 207 -0.98 4.72 -10.27
N VAL A 208 -0.93 3.71 -9.42
CA VAL A 208 -1.81 2.53 -9.49
C VAL A 208 -3.28 2.92 -9.41
N LEU A 209 -3.64 3.86 -8.52
CA LEU A 209 -5.02 4.37 -8.45
C LEU A 209 -5.38 5.10 -9.73
N VAL A 210 -4.48 5.96 -10.23
CA VAL A 210 -4.74 6.79 -11.42
C VAL A 210 -4.96 5.94 -12.67
N GLU A 211 -4.21 4.85 -12.84
CA GLU A 211 -4.37 3.92 -13.97
C GLU A 211 -5.77 3.29 -14.04
N HIS A 212 -6.42 3.10 -12.88
CA HIS A 212 -7.76 2.50 -12.79
C HIS A 212 -8.90 3.52 -12.83
N GLN A 213 -8.60 4.82 -12.99
CA GLN A 213 -9.60 5.86 -13.05
C GLN A 213 -9.75 6.41 -14.47
N PRO A 214 -10.97 6.78 -14.88
CA PRO A 214 -11.17 7.45 -16.17
C PRO A 214 -10.49 8.81 -16.18
N ASP A 215 -9.81 9.13 -17.29
CA ASP A 215 -9.26 10.45 -17.53
C ASP A 215 -10.33 11.36 -18.16
N ASP A 216 -10.98 12.16 -17.33
CA ASP A 216 -12.02 13.10 -17.75
C ASP A 216 -11.52 14.55 -17.91
N GLY A 217 -10.21 14.75 -17.79
CA GLY A 217 -9.57 16.05 -17.90
C GLY A 217 -9.78 16.97 -16.69
N SER A 218 -10.39 16.48 -15.60
CA SER A 218 -10.60 17.25 -14.37
C SER A 218 -9.32 17.50 -13.58
N LEU A 219 -8.30 16.67 -13.78
CA LEU A 219 -7.02 16.72 -13.08
C LEU A 219 -5.84 16.77 -14.05
N VAL A 220 -4.81 17.48 -13.64
CA VAL A 220 -3.46 17.44 -14.23
C VAL A 220 -2.54 16.71 -13.24
N PHE A 221 -1.69 15.84 -13.75
CA PHE A 221 -0.82 15.01 -12.93
C PHE A 221 0.65 15.37 -13.12
N TYR A 222 1.38 15.36 -12.02
CA TYR A 222 2.81 15.65 -11.97
C TYR A 222 3.55 14.54 -11.22
N LYS A 223 4.77 14.23 -11.65
CA LYS A 223 5.70 13.42 -10.87
C LYS A 223 6.50 14.35 -9.96
N PRO A 224 6.36 14.25 -8.63
CA PRO A 224 7.15 15.07 -7.71
C PRO A 224 8.64 14.75 -7.83
N ARG A 225 9.49 15.79 -7.80
CA ARG A 225 10.94 15.62 -7.73
C ARG A 225 11.34 15.28 -6.29
N SER A 226 11.19 14.02 -5.91
CA SER A 226 11.60 13.50 -4.62
C SER A 226 11.73 11.98 -4.65
N ARG A 227 12.73 11.46 -3.95
CA ARG A 227 12.88 10.01 -3.74
C ARG A 227 11.75 9.41 -2.90
N HIS A 228 11.09 10.22 -2.09
CA HIS A 228 9.98 9.79 -1.23
C HIS A 228 8.66 9.59 -2.00
N ALA A 229 8.61 9.99 -3.28
CA ALA A 229 7.50 9.71 -4.16
C ALA A 229 7.45 8.23 -4.60
N VAL A 230 8.60 7.54 -4.61
CA VAL A 230 8.67 6.11 -4.99
C VAL A 230 8.52 5.24 -3.75
N ARG A 231 7.61 4.28 -3.79
CA ARG A 231 7.35 3.35 -2.69
C ARG A 231 7.28 1.92 -3.20
N ASP A 232 7.88 0.99 -2.46
CA ASP A 232 7.65 -0.42 -2.64
C ASP A 232 6.43 -0.86 -1.81
N ALA A 233 5.66 -1.78 -2.33
CA ALA A 233 4.66 -2.52 -1.59
C ALA A 233 5.20 -3.91 -1.28
N TYR A 234 5.00 -4.34 -0.06
CA TYR A 234 5.53 -5.59 0.47
C TYR A 234 4.42 -6.54 0.86
N ILE A 235 4.63 -7.82 0.64
CA ILE A 235 3.93 -8.87 1.35
C ILE A 235 4.81 -9.31 2.52
N CYS A 236 4.24 -9.31 3.72
CA CYS A 236 4.96 -9.59 4.96
C CYS A 236 4.31 -10.74 5.72
N TYR A 237 5.12 -11.55 6.39
CA TYR A 237 4.68 -12.56 7.33
C TYR A 237 5.67 -12.69 8.49
N LYS A 238 5.21 -13.22 9.64
CA LYS A 238 6.01 -13.35 10.86
C LYS A 238 7.13 -14.37 10.63
N LYS A 239 8.36 -14.04 11.00
CA LYS A 239 9.50 -14.96 10.97
C LYS A 239 9.26 -16.13 11.93
N GLY A 240 9.76 -17.30 11.54
CA GLY A 240 9.56 -18.53 12.28
C GLY A 240 8.20 -19.19 12.11
N ARG A 241 7.24 -18.50 11.47
CA ARG A 241 5.95 -19.09 11.09
C ARG A 241 6.14 -20.11 9.98
N PHE A 242 5.41 -21.21 10.06
CA PHE A 242 5.32 -22.17 8.95
C PHE A 242 4.59 -21.53 7.78
N VAL A 243 5.24 -21.53 6.61
CA VAL A 243 4.65 -21.02 5.36
C VAL A 243 3.98 -22.18 4.64
N THR A 244 2.65 -22.22 4.69
CA THR A 244 1.86 -23.26 4.02
C THR A 244 2.01 -23.21 2.50
N SER A 245 1.70 -24.28 1.80
CA SER A 245 1.69 -24.30 0.32
C SER A 245 0.71 -23.25 -0.25
N ALA A 246 -0.42 -23.03 0.41
CA ALA A 246 -1.39 -22.02 0.03
C ALA A 246 -0.81 -20.60 0.18
N MET A 247 -0.15 -20.29 1.31
CA MET A 247 0.55 -19.01 1.50
C MET A 247 1.63 -18.80 0.45
N ARG A 248 2.47 -19.82 0.20
CA ARG A 248 3.54 -19.77 -0.80
C ARG A 248 2.99 -19.48 -2.19
N GLY A 249 1.94 -20.22 -2.59
CA GLY A 249 1.26 -20.00 -3.88
C GLY A 249 0.69 -18.59 -4.01
N PHE A 250 0.13 -18.03 -2.92
CA PHE A 250 -0.36 -16.65 -2.92
C PHE A 250 0.78 -15.63 -3.00
N ILE A 251 1.85 -15.81 -2.24
CA ILE A 251 3.06 -14.95 -2.31
C ILE A 251 3.62 -14.94 -3.74
N GLU A 252 3.79 -16.12 -4.36
CA GLU A 252 4.27 -16.21 -5.74
C GLU A 252 3.35 -15.48 -6.73
N MET A 253 2.03 -15.55 -6.53
CA MET A 253 1.06 -14.85 -7.37
C MET A 253 1.17 -13.32 -7.21
N MET A 254 1.43 -12.86 -6.00
CA MET A 254 1.59 -11.43 -5.71
C MET A 254 2.88 -10.83 -6.29
N VAL A 255 3.94 -11.62 -6.40
CA VAL A 255 5.28 -11.17 -6.86
C VAL A 255 5.43 -11.29 -8.38
N ARG A 256 4.64 -12.14 -9.05
CA ARG A 256 4.69 -12.26 -10.52
C ARG A 256 4.23 -10.97 -11.19
N LYS A 257 5.09 -10.45 -12.10
CA LYS A 257 4.73 -9.39 -13.04
C LYS A 257 3.74 -9.88 -14.08
#